data_4dbaa29e90a0c5f7999136181ddbcbbb
#
_entry.id   4dbaa29e90a0c5f7999136181ddbcbbb
#
_cell.length_a   1.000
_cell.length_b   1.000
_cell.length_c   1.000
_cell.angle_alpha   90.00
_cell.angle_beta   90.00
_cell.angle_gamma   90.00
#
_symmetry.space_group_name_H-M   'P 1'
#
loop_
_entity.id
_entity.type
_entity.pdbx_description
1 polymer ?
#
loop_
_entity_poly.entity_id
_entity_poly.type
_entity_poly.pdbx_seq_one_letter_code
_entity_poly.pdbx_strand_id
1 'polypeptide(L)'
;MKKENIRNFSIIAHIDHGKSTLADRILELTNTVTKRDMTNQFLDNMDIERERGITIKSQSVRINHKGKDGKDYIFNLIDTPGHVDFSYEVSRSLMACEGVLLVVDATQGVEAQTLAHAFLAADMGLEIIPVINKIDLPSSDPEKVCEEIENTIGVDCSNAVLVSAKTGEGVLNIIDEVIDKVPSPEIDKSDNLKALVIDSWFDTYLGVVLLVRVFSGTLKLGEKIKMMATERSYETRNLGIFNPKSKSVKTLSAGEVGFITASIKELGDAKVGDTITLTEKPAREPLKGFKNIKPMVFCGLYPIDSNFYEQLKEALEKISLNDSSIDYEAENSAALGFGFRCGFLGLLHMEIIKERLEREFNLSLIATSPTVVYELSLIHISEPTRRTPISYAVFCL
;
A
#
# COMPACT_ATOMS: atom_id res chain seq x y z
N MET A 1 -6.17 -6.79 26.07
CA MET A 1 -6.48 -7.91 25.16
C MET A 1 -5.24 -8.77 24.99
N LYS A 2 -5.37 -10.09 24.82
CA LYS A 2 -4.18 -10.93 24.62
C LYS A 2 -3.65 -10.72 23.21
N LYS A 3 -2.34 -10.58 23.05
CA LYS A 3 -1.65 -10.34 21.76
C LYS A 3 -1.84 -11.51 20.78
N GLU A 4 -2.08 -12.71 21.30
CA GLU A 4 -2.38 -13.94 20.55
C GLU A 4 -3.66 -13.84 19.69
N ASN A 5 -4.53 -12.87 19.99
CA ASN A 5 -5.79 -12.67 19.28
C ASN A 5 -5.73 -11.53 18.25
N ILE A 6 -4.53 -11.07 17.84
CA ILE A 6 -4.36 -10.12 16.77
C ILE A 6 -4.07 -10.86 15.46
N ARG A 7 -4.68 -10.42 14.36
CA ARG A 7 -4.42 -10.90 12.99
C ARG A 7 -4.25 -9.70 12.07
N ASN A 8 -3.09 -9.59 11.47
CA ASN A 8 -2.81 -8.57 10.46
C ASN A 8 -2.80 -9.24 9.10
N PHE A 9 -3.67 -8.83 8.22
CA PHE A 9 -3.77 -9.41 6.89
C PHE A 9 -4.15 -8.37 5.86
N SER A 10 -3.81 -8.68 4.62
CA SER A 10 -4.13 -7.86 3.46
C SER A 10 -4.97 -8.62 2.45
N ILE A 11 -5.59 -7.90 1.52
CA ILE A 11 -6.30 -8.49 0.38
C ILE A 11 -5.52 -8.16 -0.87
N ILE A 12 -5.08 -9.18 -1.60
CA ILE A 12 -4.44 -9.06 -2.92
C ILE A 12 -5.33 -9.67 -3.99
N ALA A 13 -5.47 -9.00 -5.10
CA ALA A 13 -6.33 -9.43 -6.21
C ALA A 13 -5.90 -8.74 -7.50
N HIS A 14 -6.28 -9.33 -8.63
CA HIS A 14 -6.30 -8.63 -9.90
C HIS A 14 -7.41 -7.56 -9.93
N ILE A 15 -7.31 -6.63 -10.87
CA ILE A 15 -8.36 -5.62 -11.12
C ILE A 15 -9.65 -6.38 -11.46
N ASP A 16 -10.78 -5.89 -10.96
CA ASP A 16 -12.13 -6.44 -11.18
C ASP A 16 -12.37 -7.86 -10.60
N HIS A 17 -11.44 -8.48 -9.89
CA HIS A 17 -11.68 -9.72 -9.16
C HIS A 17 -12.55 -9.55 -7.90
N GLY A 18 -12.93 -8.31 -7.58
CA GLY A 18 -13.88 -7.99 -6.51
C GLY A 18 -13.25 -7.73 -5.16
N LYS A 19 -11.98 -7.29 -5.11
CA LYS A 19 -11.24 -6.94 -3.90
C LYS A 19 -11.99 -5.93 -3.01
N SER A 20 -12.31 -4.74 -3.54
CA SER A 20 -12.98 -3.67 -2.76
C SER A 20 -14.39 -4.10 -2.35
N THR A 21 -15.13 -4.84 -3.20
CA THR A 21 -16.44 -5.40 -2.84
C THR A 21 -16.33 -6.41 -1.70
N LEU A 22 -15.27 -7.23 -1.67
CA LEU A 22 -15.03 -8.18 -0.59
C LEU A 22 -14.68 -7.47 0.71
N ALA A 23 -13.81 -6.47 0.65
CA ALA A 23 -13.47 -5.64 1.81
C ALA A 23 -14.72 -4.98 2.40
N ASP A 24 -15.56 -4.37 1.58
CA ASP A 24 -16.84 -3.79 1.98
C ASP A 24 -17.74 -4.81 2.68
N ARG A 25 -17.84 -6.01 2.11
CA ARG A 25 -18.68 -7.07 2.68
C ARG A 25 -18.15 -7.59 4.01
N ILE A 26 -16.83 -7.70 4.17
CA ILE A 26 -16.22 -8.04 5.47
C ILE A 26 -16.57 -6.98 6.51
N LEU A 27 -16.44 -5.69 6.19
CA LEU A 27 -16.77 -4.59 7.10
C LEU A 27 -18.25 -4.58 7.50
N GLU A 28 -19.14 -4.86 6.57
CA GLU A 28 -20.58 -4.95 6.81
C GLU A 28 -20.93 -6.13 7.73
N LEU A 29 -20.47 -7.35 7.40
CA LEU A 29 -20.80 -8.58 8.11
C LEU A 29 -20.19 -8.65 9.51
N THR A 30 -19.04 -7.98 9.70
CA THR A 30 -18.43 -7.83 11.04
C THR A 30 -19.02 -6.68 11.86
N ASN A 31 -20.03 -5.97 11.33
CA ASN A 31 -20.65 -4.81 11.94
C ASN A 31 -19.65 -3.69 12.29
N THR A 32 -18.54 -3.60 11.58
CA THR A 32 -17.54 -2.54 11.73
C THR A 32 -18.06 -1.22 11.18
N VAL A 33 -18.86 -1.31 10.09
CA VAL A 33 -19.60 -0.20 9.49
C VAL A 33 -21.08 -0.51 9.57
N THR A 34 -21.89 0.49 9.94
CA THR A 34 -23.35 0.30 9.95
C THR A 34 -23.89 0.29 8.52
N LYS A 35 -24.98 -0.46 8.26
CA LYS A 35 -25.62 -0.49 6.94
C LYS A 35 -26.01 0.89 6.39
N ARG A 36 -26.22 1.87 7.27
CA ARG A 36 -26.57 3.24 6.86
C ARG A 36 -25.38 4.05 6.38
N ASP A 37 -24.19 3.76 6.95
CA ASP A 37 -22.95 4.48 6.66
C ASP A 37 -22.16 3.78 5.54
N MET A 38 -22.59 2.58 5.13
CA MET A 38 -21.93 1.79 4.09
C MET A 38 -22.18 2.42 2.73
N THR A 39 -21.09 2.67 2.01
CA THR A 39 -21.07 3.10 0.60
C THR A 39 -20.27 2.10 -0.21
N ASN A 40 -20.51 2.03 -1.51
CA ASN A 40 -19.67 1.19 -2.38
C ASN A 40 -18.23 1.70 -2.36
N GLN A 41 -17.26 0.77 -2.32
CA GLN A 41 -15.84 1.06 -2.23
C GLN A 41 -15.54 1.97 -1.01
N PHE A 42 -16.04 1.53 0.14
CA PHE A 42 -15.98 2.31 1.39
C PHE A 42 -14.54 2.69 1.80
N LEU A 43 -13.57 1.83 1.51
CA LEU A 43 -12.16 2.07 1.81
C LEU A 43 -11.47 2.97 0.78
N ASP A 44 -12.01 3.08 -0.43
CA ASP A 44 -11.46 3.96 -1.47
C ASP A 44 -11.85 5.42 -1.15
N ASN A 45 -10.93 6.16 -0.53
CA ASN A 45 -11.21 7.49 0.00
C ASN A 45 -11.05 8.61 -1.04
N MET A 46 -10.32 8.37 -2.12
CA MET A 46 -10.09 9.34 -3.19
C MET A 46 -11.22 9.27 -4.22
N ASP A 47 -11.68 10.42 -4.69
CA ASP A 47 -12.69 10.46 -5.77
C ASP A 47 -12.16 9.78 -7.04
N ILE A 48 -10.88 9.94 -7.35
CA ILE A 48 -10.22 9.30 -8.48
C ILE A 48 -10.21 7.76 -8.38
N GLU A 49 -10.13 7.18 -7.18
CA GLU A 49 -10.23 5.73 -6.95
C GLU A 49 -11.62 5.22 -7.34
N ARG A 50 -12.66 5.93 -6.89
CA ARG A 50 -14.06 5.58 -7.16
C ARG A 50 -14.44 5.77 -8.62
N GLU A 51 -13.96 6.85 -9.26
CA GLU A 51 -14.21 7.12 -10.68
C GLU A 51 -13.56 6.07 -11.60
N ARG A 52 -12.35 5.65 -11.25
CA ARG A 52 -11.59 4.65 -12.03
C ARG A 52 -11.86 3.20 -11.63
N GLY A 53 -12.54 2.98 -10.50
CA GLY A 53 -12.81 1.65 -9.96
C GLY A 53 -11.58 0.89 -9.50
N ILE A 54 -10.49 1.59 -9.12
CA ILE A 54 -9.24 0.99 -8.69
C ILE A 54 -8.79 1.59 -7.36
N THR A 55 -8.24 0.76 -6.48
CA THR A 55 -7.56 1.23 -5.28
C THR A 55 -6.17 1.73 -5.65
N ILE A 56 -5.84 2.95 -5.29
CA ILE A 56 -4.55 3.59 -5.53
C ILE A 56 -3.71 3.53 -4.27
N LYS A 57 -4.32 3.86 -3.12
CA LYS A 57 -3.63 3.95 -1.85
C LYS A 57 -4.13 2.90 -0.86
N SER A 58 -3.20 2.27 -0.16
CA SER A 58 -3.52 1.30 0.88
C SER A 58 -4.25 1.96 2.06
N GLN A 59 -5.30 1.30 2.53
CA GLN A 59 -6.09 1.73 3.69
C GLN A 59 -6.05 0.67 4.78
N SER A 60 -5.88 1.09 6.03
CA SER A 60 -5.87 0.19 7.17
C SER A 60 -7.13 0.37 8.00
N VAL A 61 -7.80 -0.73 8.33
CA VAL A 61 -8.99 -0.73 9.18
C VAL A 61 -8.86 -1.81 10.25
N ARG A 62 -9.14 -1.41 11.50
CA ARG A 62 -9.25 -2.34 12.62
C ARG A 62 -10.68 -2.84 12.74
N ILE A 63 -10.84 -4.16 12.74
CA ILE A 63 -12.09 -4.88 12.91
C ILE A 63 -12.03 -5.60 14.26
N ASN A 64 -13.07 -5.48 15.08
CA ASN A 64 -13.22 -6.28 16.29
C ASN A 64 -14.29 -7.34 16.02
N HIS A 65 -13.93 -8.61 16.21
CA HIS A 65 -14.84 -9.72 15.94
C HIS A 65 -14.71 -10.79 17.01
N LYS A 66 -15.83 -11.43 17.33
CA LYS A 66 -15.84 -12.58 18.26
C LYS A 66 -15.78 -13.86 17.45
N GLY A 67 -14.69 -14.61 17.60
CA GLY A 67 -14.51 -15.88 16.92
C GLY A 67 -15.50 -16.97 17.39
N LYS A 68 -15.63 -18.04 16.62
CA LYS A 68 -16.44 -19.23 16.97
C LYS A 68 -15.97 -19.89 18.27
N ASP A 69 -14.70 -19.73 18.62
CA ASP A 69 -14.12 -20.19 19.89
C ASP A 69 -14.50 -19.30 21.09
N GLY A 70 -15.31 -18.27 20.88
CA GLY A 70 -15.80 -17.35 21.89
C GLY A 70 -14.81 -16.28 22.33
N LYS A 71 -13.60 -16.24 21.75
CA LYS A 71 -12.60 -15.21 22.04
C LYS A 71 -12.83 -13.95 21.19
N ASP A 72 -12.42 -12.80 21.74
CA ASP A 72 -12.42 -11.54 21.01
C ASP A 72 -11.12 -11.39 20.24
N TYR A 73 -11.22 -11.15 18.94
CA TYR A 73 -10.11 -10.93 18.01
C TYR A 73 -10.07 -9.50 17.54
N ILE A 74 -8.84 -9.03 17.26
CA ILE A 74 -8.56 -7.80 16.53
C ILE A 74 -7.99 -8.18 15.17
N PHE A 75 -8.67 -7.78 14.11
CA PHE A 75 -8.14 -7.86 12.75
C PHE A 75 -7.70 -6.48 12.31
N ASN A 76 -6.48 -6.37 11.84
CA ASN A 76 -6.03 -5.21 11.10
C ASN A 76 -6.02 -5.59 9.62
N LEU A 77 -7.09 -5.21 8.93
CA LEU A 77 -7.21 -5.36 7.48
C LEU A 77 -6.48 -4.21 6.81
N ILE A 78 -5.57 -4.53 5.90
CA ILE A 78 -4.89 -3.56 5.06
C ILE A 78 -5.33 -3.81 3.63
N ASP A 79 -6.17 -2.92 3.09
CA ASP A 79 -6.57 -2.97 1.69
C ASP A 79 -5.44 -2.44 0.81
N THR A 80 -5.10 -3.14 -0.28
CA THR A 80 -3.94 -2.83 -1.13
C THR A 80 -4.38 -2.55 -2.57
N PRO A 81 -3.61 -1.75 -3.31
CA PRO A 81 -3.82 -1.63 -4.75
C PRO A 81 -3.73 -2.97 -5.47
N GLY A 82 -4.50 -3.11 -6.57
CA GLY A 82 -4.45 -4.31 -7.43
C GLY A 82 -3.49 -4.16 -8.63
N HIS A 83 -3.17 -2.94 -9.06
CA HIS A 83 -2.40 -2.67 -10.27
C HIS A 83 -0.88 -2.75 -10.03
N VAL A 84 -0.14 -3.27 -11.03
CA VAL A 84 1.33 -3.45 -10.94
C VAL A 84 2.11 -2.15 -10.75
N ASP A 85 1.62 -1.02 -11.27
CA ASP A 85 2.25 0.29 -11.09
C ASP A 85 2.28 0.73 -9.61
N PHE A 86 1.45 0.11 -8.75
CA PHE A 86 1.41 0.33 -7.31
C PHE A 86 2.01 -0.82 -6.50
N SER A 87 2.82 -1.68 -7.12
CA SER A 87 3.47 -2.82 -6.45
C SER A 87 4.31 -2.40 -5.23
N TYR A 88 4.81 -1.17 -5.22
CA TYR A 88 5.50 -0.60 -4.08
C TYR A 88 4.58 -0.41 -2.87
N GLU A 89 3.37 0.12 -3.09
CA GLU A 89 2.33 0.24 -2.05
C GLU A 89 1.94 -1.14 -1.49
N VAL A 90 1.76 -2.13 -2.39
CA VAL A 90 1.49 -3.51 -2.01
C VAL A 90 2.61 -4.06 -1.13
N SER A 91 3.86 -3.93 -1.55
CA SER A 91 5.03 -4.40 -0.80
C SER A 91 5.09 -3.83 0.62
N ARG A 92 4.82 -2.52 0.79
CA ARG A 92 4.79 -1.86 2.09
C ARG A 92 3.69 -2.40 2.99
N SER A 93 2.52 -2.57 2.44
CA SER A 93 1.35 -3.08 3.16
C SER A 93 1.54 -4.52 3.61
N LEU A 94 2.11 -5.36 2.76
CA LEU A 94 2.41 -6.76 3.08
C LEU A 94 3.41 -6.89 4.23
N MET A 95 4.40 -6.01 4.36
CA MET A 95 5.33 -6.01 5.51
C MET A 95 4.66 -5.73 6.86
N ALA A 96 3.44 -5.20 6.84
CA ALA A 96 2.65 -5.00 8.04
C ALA A 96 1.77 -6.20 8.40
N CYS A 97 1.76 -7.25 7.58
CA CYS A 97 0.85 -8.39 7.70
C CYS A 97 1.60 -9.69 8.03
N GLU A 98 0.87 -10.64 8.57
CA GLU A 98 1.28 -12.05 8.73
C GLU A 98 0.59 -12.96 7.71
N GLY A 99 -0.47 -12.49 7.05
CA GLY A 99 -1.16 -13.27 6.03
C GLY A 99 -1.81 -12.40 4.97
N VAL A 100 -2.23 -13.05 3.88
CA VAL A 100 -2.91 -12.41 2.77
C VAL A 100 -4.09 -13.26 2.29
N LEU A 101 -5.16 -12.58 1.87
CA LEU A 101 -6.25 -13.18 1.13
C LEU A 101 -5.94 -13.02 -0.37
N LEU A 102 -5.72 -14.13 -1.05
CA LEU A 102 -5.51 -14.17 -2.49
C LEU A 102 -6.86 -14.33 -3.18
N VAL A 103 -7.44 -13.24 -3.65
CA VAL A 103 -8.77 -13.24 -4.28
C VAL A 103 -8.66 -13.47 -5.77
N VAL A 104 -9.29 -14.55 -6.24
CA VAL A 104 -9.33 -14.92 -7.65
C VAL A 104 -10.78 -15.04 -8.11
N ASP A 105 -11.09 -14.51 -9.28
CA ASP A 105 -12.39 -14.62 -9.93
C ASP A 105 -12.61 -16.04 -10.45
N ALA A 106 -13.70 -16.68 -10.02
CA ALA A 106 -14.07 -18.04 -10.45
C ALA A 106 -14.34 -18.18 -11.96
N THR A 107 -14.47 -17.07 -12.68
CA THR A 107 -14.74 -17.07 -14.13
C THR A 107 -13.54 -16.75 -14.99
N GLN A 108 -12.55 -16.00 -14.43
CA GLN A 108 -11.37 -15.53 -15.17
C GLN A 108 -10.11 -16.33 -14.84
N GLY A 109 -10.01 -16.88 -13.61
CA GLY A 109 -8.83 -17.61 -13.16
C GLY A 109 -7.67 -16.72 -12.73
N VAL A 110 -6.46 -17.24 -12.83
CA VAL A 110 -5.24 -16.59 -12.38
C VAL A 110 -4.71 -15.62 -13.43
N GLU A 111 -4.62 -14.35 -13.07
CA GLU A 111 -4.12 -13.28 -13.93
C GLU A 111 -2.70 -12.83 -13.51
N ALA A 112 -1.99 -12.14 -14.41
CA ALA A 112 -0.58 -11.78 -14.21
C ALA A 112 -0.31 -10.97 -12.94
N GLN A 113 -1.21 -10.08 -12.56
CA GLN A 113 -1.08 -9.29 -11.33
C GLN A 113 -1.27 -10.15 -10.08
N THR A 114 -2.19 -11.12 -10.14
CA THR A 114 -2.39 -12.12 -9.07
C THR A 114 -1.10 -12.88 -8.79
N LEU A 115 -0.43 -13.35 -9.85
CA LEU A 115 0.87 -14.03 -9.77
C LEU A 115 1.94 -13.16 -9.11
N ALA A 116 2.11 -11.93 -9.61
CA ALA A 116 3.14 -11.01 -9.11
C ALA A 116 2.99 -10.74 -7.61
N HIS A 117 1.74 -10.50 -7.16
CA HIS A 117 1.46 -10.22 -5.76
C HIS A 117 1.55 -11.48 -4.88
N ALA A 118 1.13 -12.64 -5.40
CA ALA A 118 1.25 -13.91 -4.67
C ALA A 118 2.72 -14.30 -4.43
N PHE A 119 3.58 -14.19 -5.46
CA PHE A 119 5.01 -14.43 -5.29
C PHE A 119 5.66 -13.44 -4.31
N LEU A 120 5.26 -12.16 -4.36
CA LEU A 120 5.74 -11.18 -3.40
C LEU A 120 5.37 -11.55 -1.95
N ALA A 121 4.14 -12.01 -1.73
CA ALA A 121 3.69 -12.48 -0.43
C ALA A 121 4.44 -13.75 0.03
N ALA A 122 4.67 -14.69 -0.88
CA ALA A 122 5.42 -15.91 -0.62
C ALA A 122 6.90 -15.61 -0.27
N ASP A 123 7.55 -14.70 -0.99
CA ASP A 123 8.91 -14.25 -0.71
C ASP A 123 9.07 -13.58 0.65
N MET A 124 8.00 -12.99 1.16
CA MET A 124 7.93 -12.41 2.51
C MET A 124 7.59 -13.43 3.59
N GLY A 125 7.28 -14.68 3.22
CA GLY A 125 6.90 -15.75 4.14
C GLY A 125 5.51 -15.57 4.76
N LEU A 126 4.60 -14.86 4.07
CA LEU A 126 3.24 -14.65 4.55
C LEU A 126 2.37 -15.88 4.29
N GLU A 127 1.41 -16.12 5.20
CA GLU A 127 0.38 -17.15 4.98
C GLU A 127 -0.58 -16.68 3.89
N ILE A 128 -0.77 -17.52 2.86
CA ILE A 128 -1.64 -17.18 1.71
C ILE A 128 -2.92 -18.01 1.80
N ILE A 129 -4.06 -17.34 1.91
CA ILE A 129 -5.38 -17.97 1.94
C ILE A 129 -6.05 -17.74 0.59
N PRO A 130 -6.25 -18.79 -0.24
CA PRO A 130 -6.97 -18.68 -1.50
C PRO A 130 -8.46 -18.40 -1.25
N VAL A 131 -8.99 -17.40 -1.95
CA VAL A 131 -10.40 -17.00 -1.91
C VAL A 131 -10.92 -16.94 -3.33
N ILE A 132 -11.81 -17.87 -3.69
CA ILE A 132 -12.42 -17.94 -5.01
C ILE A 132 -13.73 -17.15 -4.98
N ASN A 133 -13.73 -16.02 -5.65
CA ASN A 133 -14.85 -15.07 -5.65
C ASN A 133 -15.73 -15.20 -6.90
N LYS A 134 -16.91 -14.61 -6.83
CA LYS A 134 -17.94 -14.59 -7.88
C LYS A 134 -18.54 -15.97 -8.21
N ILE A 135 -18.67 -16.81 -7.20
CA ILE A 135 -19.31 -18.15 -7.36
C ILE A 135 -20.80 -18.07 -7.73
N ASP A 136 -21.40 -16.89 -7.60
CA ASP A 136 -22.79 -16.62 -7.99
C ASP A 136 -22.99 -16.54 -9.51
N LEU A 137 -21.92 -16.46 -10.28
CA LEU A 137 -22.01 -16.35 -11.73
C LEU A 137 -22.19 -17.74 -12.39
N PRO A 138 -23.05 -17.87 -13.41
CA PRO A 138 -23.28 -19.17 -14.09
C PRO A 138 -22.05 -19.77 -14.77
N SER A 139 -21.06 -18.91 -15.10
CA SER A 139 -19.79 -19.31 -15.75
C SER A 139 -18.67 -19.60 -14.75
N SER A 140 -18.97 -19.61 -13.43
CA SER A 140 -17.98 -19.88 -12.42
C SER A 140 -17.53 -21.35 -12.45
N ASP A 141 -16.22 -21.58 -12.38
CA ASP A 141 -15.59 -22.89 -12.29
C ASP A 141 -14.51 -22.89 -11.19
N PRO A 142 -14.92 -22.99 -9.92
CA PRO A 142 -14.00 -22.94 -8.78
C PRO A 142 -12.96 -24.06 -8.79
N GLU A 143 -13.32 -25.27 -9.25
CA GLU A 143 -12.42 -26.43 -9.27
C GLU A 143 -11.26 -26.19 -10.23
N LYS A 144 -11.55 -25.72 -11.44
CA LYS A 144 -10.54 -25.36 -12.45
C LYS A 144 -9.62 -24.25 -11.94
N VAL A 145 -10.18 -23.22 -11.28
CA VAL A 145 -9.38 -22.10 -10.76
C VAL A 145 -8.49 -22.56 -9.61
N CYS A 146 -8.96 -23.47 -8.77
CA CYS A 146 -8.13 -24.08 -7.72
C CYS A 146 -6.93 -24.85 -8.33
N GLU A 147 -7.15 -25.69 -9.32
CA GLU A 147 -6.09 -26.40 -10.05
C GLU A 147 -5.08 -25.41 -10.67
N GLU A 148 -5.56 -24.32 -11.23
CA GLU A 148 -4.72 -23.28 -11.82
C GLU A 148 -3.83 -22.57 -10.76
N ILE A 149 -4.38 -22.24 -9.59
CA ILE A 149 -3.62 -21.66 -8.46
C ILE A 149 -2.54 -22.62 -7.98
N GLU A 150 -2.87 -23.90 -7.77
CA GLU A 150 -1.93 -24.93 -7.35
C GLU A 150 -0.78 -25.11 -8.35
N ASN A 151 -1.11 -25.21 -9.65
CA ASN A 151 -0.12 -25.42 -10.70
C ASN A 151 0.77 -24.20 -10.96
N THR A 152 0.22 -22.99 -10.80
CA THR A 152 0.91 -21.76 -11.23
C THR A 152 1.61 -21.05 -10.07
N ILE A 153 0.99 -21.05 -8.89
CA ILE A 153 1.48 -20.34 -7.70
C ILE A 153 2.11 -21.32 -6.70
N GLY A 154 1.61 -22.58 -6.69
CA GLY A 154 2.05 -23.60 -5.73
C GLY A 154 1.39 -23.46 -4.35
N VAL A 155 0.26 -22.77 -4.25
CA VAL A 155 -0.51 -22.64 -3.01
C VAL A 155 -1.57 -23.73 -2.95
N ASP A 156 -1.65 -24.46 -1.84
CA ASP A 156 -2.66 -25.49 -1.61
C ASP A 156 -4.06 -24.88 -1.58
N CYS A 157 -4.92 -25.32 -2.48
CA CYS A 157 -6.31 -24.89 -2.59
C CYS A 157 -7.34 -25.88 -2.01
N SER A 158 -6.89 -26.94 -1.35
CA SER A 158 -7.79 -27.94 -0.73
C SER A 158 -8.81 -27.33 0.24
N ASN A 159 -8.43 -26.20 0.87
CA ASN A 159 -9.26 -25.43 1.79
C ASN A 159 -9.50 -24.00 1.26
N ALA A 160 -9.60 -23.79 -0.05
CA ALA A 160 -9.93 -22.50 -0.62
C ALA A 160 -11.33 -22.06 -0.17
N VAL A 161 -11.46 -20.77 0.16
CA VAL A 161 -12.76 -20.22 0.59
C VAL A 161 -13.55 -19.79 -0.64
N LEU A 162 -14.68 -20.44 -0.87
CA LEU A 162 -15.60 -20.11 -1.97
C LEU A 162 -16.56 -19.02 -1.52
N VAL A 163 -16.60 -17.88 -2.25
CA VAL A 163 -17.38 -16.72 -1.85
C VAL A 163 -18.07 -16.02 -3.04
N SER A 164 -19.13 -15.32 -2.70
CA SER A 164 -19.66 -14.24 -3.53
C SER A 164 -19.64 -12.94 -2.70
N ALA A 165 -18.69 -12.06 -2.99
CA ALA A 165 -18.64 -10.75 -2.35
C ALA A 165 -19.91 -9.94 -2.62
N LYS A 166 -20.56 -10.15 -3.77
CA LYS A 166 -21.81 -9.49 -4.15
C LYS A 166 -22.99 -9.90 -3.29
N THR A 167 -23.17 -11.20 -3.05
CA THR A 167 -24.30 -11.72 -2.26
C THR A 167 -23.99 -11.82 -0.78
N GLY A 168 -22.71 -11.89 -0.40
CA GLY A 168 -22.23 -12.12 0.95
C GLY A 168 -22.07 -13.61 1.31
N GLU A 169 -22.34 -14.52 0.36
CA GLU A 169 -22.18 -15.94 0.54
C GLU A 169 -20.71 -16.31 0.82
N GLY A 170 -20.47 -17.14 1.82
CA GLY A 170 -19.14 -17.65 2.19
C GLY A 170 -18.21 -16.64 2.87
N VAL A 171 -18.52 -15.34 2.87
CA VAL A 171 -17.59 -14.30 3.33
C VAL A 171 -17.22 -14.43 4.82
N LEU A 172 -18.14 -14.85 5.68
CA LEU A 172 -17.81 -15.08 7.10
C LEU A 172 -16.82 -16.24 7.29
N ASN A 173 -16.77 -17.19 6.38
CA ASN A 173 -15.81 -18.30 6.46
C ASN A 173 -14.37 -17.78 6.27
N ILE A 174 -14.18 -16.67 5.53
CA ILE A 174 -12.87 -16.02 5.42
C ILE A 174 -12.34 -15.61 6.79
N ILE A 175 -13.19 -15.05 7.65
CA ILE A 175 -12.81 -14.61 8.99
C ILE A 175 -12.38 -15.81 9.86
N ASP A 176 -13.07 -16.93 9.73
CA ASP A 176 -12.71 -18.15 10.43
C ASP A 176 -11.35 -18.68 9.95
N GLU A 177 -11.13 -18.77 8.63
CA GLU A 177 -9.84 -19.16 8.04
C GLU A 177 -8.69 -18.22 8.44
N VAL A 178 -8.94 -16.91 8.54
CA VAL A 178 -7.94 -15.94 9.05
C VAL A 178 -7.59 -16.22 10.50
N ILE A 179 -8.57 -16.58 11.34
CA ILE A 179 -8.32 -16.95 12.74
C ILE A 179 -7.44 -18.20 12.82
N ASP A 180 -7.74 -19.20 11.99
CA ASP A 180 -7.12 -20.52 12.06
C ASP A 180 -5.74 -20.57 11.42
N LYS A 181 -5.56 -19.92 10.25
CA LYS A 181 -4.33 -20.01 9.45
C LYS A 181 -3.35 -18.85 9.66
N VAL A 182 -3.84 -17.61 9.73
CA VAL A 182 -2.93 -16.47 9.88
C VAL A 182 -2.34 -16.49 11.28
N PRO A 183 -0.99 -16.53 11.43
CA PRO A 183 -0.38 -16.52 12.74
C PRO A 183 -0.62 -15.19 13.48
N SER A 184 -0.54 -15.23 14.80
CA SER A 184 -0.46 -13.98 15.57
C SER A 184 0.86 -13.27 15.31
N PRO A 185 0.90 -11.93 15.42
CA PRO A 185 2.13 -11.17 15.19
C PRO A 185 3.29 -11.68 16.04
N GLU A 186 4.43 -11.93 15.40
CA GLU A 186 5.68 -12.19 16.12
C GLU A 186 6.09 -10.94 16.88
N ILE A 187 6.35 -11.12 18.16
CA ILE A 187 6.73 -10.03 19.06
C ILE A 187 8.18 -10.23 19.47
N ASP A 188 9.02 -9.28 19.10
CA ASP A 188 10.37 -9.19 19.67
C ASP A 188 10.24 -9.03 21.19
N LYS A 189 10.92 -9.89 21.94
CA LYS A 189 10.90 -9.89 23.41
C LYS A 189 11.64 -8.69 24.02
N SER A 190 12.21 -7.83 23.19
CA SER A 190 12.87 -6.60 23.67
C SER A 190 11.81 -5.63 24.20
N ASP A 191 12.09 -5.04 25.37
CA ASP A 191 11.22 -4.00 25.93
C ASP A 191 11.35 -2.65 25.19
N ASN A 192 12.29 -2.53 24.26
CA ASN A 192 12.51 -1.31 23.48
C ASN A 192 11.45 -1.19 22.40
N LEU A 193 10.91 0.00 22.25
CA LEU A 193 9.98 0.29 21.16
C LEU A 193 10.67 0.18 19.80
N LYS A 194 10.09 -0.60 18.92
CA LYS A 194 10.36 -0.62 17.49
C LYS A 194 9.02 -0.57 16.75
N ALA A 195 8.75 0.50 16.05
CA ALA A 195 7.59 0.65 15.19
C ALA A 195 8.05 1.02 13.78
N LEU A 196 7.55 0.33 12.77
CA LEU A 196 7.84 0.60 11.37
C LEU A 196 6.84 1.61 10.83
N VAL A 197 7.32 2.64 10.16
CA VAL A 197 6.48 3.57 9.39
C VAL A 197 6.09 2.89 8.08
N ILE A 198 4.82 2.52 7.95
CA ILE A 198 4.29 1.83 6.77
C ILE A 198 3.89 2.86 5.72
N ASP A 199 3.28 3.95 6.14
CA ASP A 199 2.78 5.01 5.28
C ASP A 199 2.85 6.37 6.00
N SER A 200 2.82 7.46 5.23
CA SER A 200 2.77 8.81 5.77
C SER A 200 1.99 9.74 4.83
N TRP A 201 1.29 10.71 5.40
CA TRP A 201 0.59 11.73 4.63
C TRP A 201 0.49 13.04 5.40
N PHE A 202 0.20 14.09 4.69
CA PHE A 202 -0.05 15.40 5.28
C PHE A 202 -1.55 15.63 5.42
N ASP A 203 -1.98 15.93 6.63
CA ASP A 203 -3.34 16.35 6.95
C ASP A 203 -3.31 17.83 7.32
N THR A 204 -4.26 18.62 6.80
CA THR A 204 -4.30 20.08 7.00
C THR A 204 -4.52 20.48 8.45
N TYR A 205 -5.14 19.61 9.26
CA TYR A 205 -5.43 19.87 10.68
C TYR A 205 -4.43 19.19 11.63
N LEU A 206 -4.01 17.99 11.29
CA LEU A 206 -3.16 17.16 12.13
C LEU A 206 -1.66 17.30 11.80
N GLY A 207 -1.33 17.88 10.66
CA GLY A 207 0.03 17.92 10.12
C GLY A 207 0.45 16.56 9.55
N VAL A 208 1.71 16.17 9.77
CA VAL A 208 2.21 14.87 9.31
C VAL A 208 1.61 13.75 10.16
N VAL A 209 0.95 12.81 9.49
CA VAL A 209 0.39 11.59 10.07
C VAL A 209 1.22 10.41 9.58
N LEU A 210 1.63 9.55 10.51
CA LEU A 210 2.40 8.32 10.22
C LEU A 210 1.54 7.12 10.55
N LEU A 211 1.33 6.23 9.57
CA LEU A 211 0.77 4.91 9.81
C LEU A 211 1.90 3.98 10.23
N VAL A 212 1.76 3.34 11.37
CA VAL A 212 2.83 2.51 11.95
C VAL A 212 2.33 1.15 12.36
N ARG A 213 3.21 0.15 12.26
CA ARG A 213 3.07 -1.13 12.93
C ARG A 213 4.10 -1.25 14.04
N VAL A 214 3.64 -1.58 15.24
CA VAL A 214 4.51 -1.81 16.39
C VAL A 214 4.98 -3.26 16.41
N PHE A 215 6.30 -3.48 16.32
CA PHE A 215 6.93 -4.81 16.37
C PHE A 215 7.36 -5.20 17.79
N SER A 216 7.82 -4.23 18.59
CA SER A 216 8.20 -4.47 19.98
C SER A 216 7.88 -3.27 20.87
N GLY A 217 7.76 -3.50 22.16
CA GLY A 217 7.47 -2.47 23.15
C GLY A 217 6.03 -1.94 23.08
N THR A 218 5.86 -0.74 23.58
CA THR A 218 4.57 -0.03 23.61
C THR A 218 4.83 1.45 23.44
N LEU A 219 4.08 2.09 22.56
CA LEU A 219 4.08 3.51 22.34
C LEU A 219 2.93 4.16 23.10
N LYS A 220 3.19 5.23 23.83
CA LYS A 220 2.19 5.97 24.60
C LYS A 220 2.09 7.41 24.13
N LEU A 221 0.92 7.97 24.32
CA LEU A 221 0.68 9.40 24.08
C LEU A 221 1.59 10.27 24.95
N GLY A 222 2.21 11.32 24.37
CA GLY A 222 3.11 12.24 25.06
C GLY A 222 4.55 11.75 25.19
N GLU A 223 4.89 10.53 24.77
CA GLU A 223 6.28 10.06 24.76
C GLU A 223 7.08 10.72 23.65
N LYS A 224 8.37 10.93 23.90
CA LYS A 224 9.32 11.41 22.89
C LYS A 224 9.82 10.24 22.07
N ILE A 225 9.48 10.26 20.79
CA ILE A 225 9.94 9.31 19.78
C ILE A 225 11.17 9.83 19.05
N LYS A 226 11.99 8.89 18.56
CA LYS A 226 13.14 9.16 17.70
C LYS A 226 12.97 8.40 16.39
N MET A 227 13.07 9.11 15.29
CA MET A 227 13.19 8.53 13.94
C MET A 227 14.62 8.03 13.78
N MET A 228 14.82 6.75 13.44
CA MET A 228 16.17 6.18 13.43
C MET A 228 16.99 6.58 12.19
N ALA A 229 16.33 6.81 11.04
CA ALA A 229 17.02 7.21 9.81
C ALA A 229 17.51 8.65 9.84
N THR A 230 16.71 9.58 10.38
CA THR A 230 17.04 11.02 10.43
C THR A 230 17.62 11.45 11.78
N GLU A 231 17.61 10.58 12.78
CA GLU A 231 17.99 10.83 14.18
C GLU A 231 17.22 11.96 14.87
N ARG A 232 16.17 12.48 14.24
CA ARG A 232 15.32 13.54 14.79
C ARG A 232 14.36 12.98 15.83
N SER A 233 14.07 13.79 16.83
CA SER A 233 13.16 13.42 17.95
C SER A 233 11.95 14.34 17.98
N TYR A 234 10.78 13.76 18.20
CA TYR A 234 9.50 14.45 18.22
C TYR A 234 8.65 13.98 19.38
N GLU A 235 7.75 14.83 19.86
CA GLU A 235 6.77 14.45 20.87
C GLU A 235 5.50 13.94 20.21
N THR A 236 4.99 12.79 20.68
CA THR A 236 3.76 12.19 20.19
C THR A 236 2.56 12.99 20.67
N ARG A 237 1.83 13.64 19.75
CA ARG A 237 0.67 14.47 20.07
C ARG A 237 -0.65 13.73 20.02
N ASN A 238 -0.79 12.81 19.08
CA ASN A 238 -1.96 11.96 18.97
C ASN A 238 -1.57 10.55 18.60
N LEU A 239 -2.28 9.58 19.16
CA LEU A 239 -2.22 8.16 18.80
C LEU A 239 -3.62 7.70 18.46
N GLY A 240 -3.76 6.91 17.44
CA GLY A 240 -5.08 6.41 17.07
C GLY A 240 -5.04 5.16 16.21
N ILE A 241 -6.23 4.68 15.96
CA ILE A 241 -6.54 3.56 15.09
C ILE A 241 -7.66 3.96 14.14
N PHE A 242 -7.76 3.31 13.01
CA PHE A 242 -8.89 3.45 12.08
C PHE A 242 -9.90 2.33 12.33
N ASN A 243 -11.15 2.68 12.75
CA ASN A 243 -12.21 1.71 13.05
C ASN A 243 -13.61 2.25 12.63
N PRO A 244 -13.96 2.31 11.38
CA PRO A 244 -13.17 2.71 10.23
C PRO A 244 -12.70 4.17 10.32
N LYS A 245 -13.46 5.04 11.03
CA LYS A 245 -13.03 6.43 11.30
C LYS A 245 -11.88 6.46 12.29
N SER A 246 -11.09 7.52 12.23
CA SER A 246 -10.01 7.73 13.20
C SER A 246 -10.53 7.75 14.62
N LYS A 247 -9.94 6.95 15.50
CA LYS A 247 -10.26 6.89 16.92
C LYS A 247 -8.98 7.01 17.74
N SER A 248 -8.91 8.04 18.56
CA SER A 248 -7.76 8.23 19.47
C SER A 248 -7.66 7.11 20.50
N VAL A 249 -6.44 6.66 20.76
CA VAL A 249 -6.10 5.69 21.80
C VAL A 249 -4.96 6.22 22.66
N LYS A 250 -4.80 5.68 23.85
CA LYS A 250 -3.72 6.10 24.75
C LYS A 250 -2.41 5.38 24.50
N THR A 251 -2.47 4.18 23.94
CA THR A 251 -1.32 3.29 23.75
C THR A 251 -1.48 2.48 22.48
N LEU A 252 -0.36 2.18 21.81
CA LEU A 252 -0.23 1.17 20.78
C LEU A 252 0.82 0.15 21.24
N SER A 253 0.44 -1.10 21.32
CA SER A 253 1.29 -2.20 21.77
C SER A 253 1.83 -3.03 20.62
N ALA A 254 2.88 -3.82 20.88
CA ALA A 254 3.43 -4.73 19.88
C ALA A 254 2.36 -5.61 19.22
N GLY A 255 2.41 -5.74 17.90
CA GLY A 255 1.45 -6.41 17.04
C GLY A 255 0.34 -5.51 16.50
N GLU A 256 0.13 -4.31 17.05
CA GLU A 256 -0.94 -3.40 16.62
C GLU A 256 -0.50 -2.50 15.47
N VAL A 257 -1.47 -2.18 14.61
CA VAL A 257 -1.35 -1.14 13.57
C VAL A 257 -2.17 0.06 14.02
N GLY A 258 -1.61 1.26 13.83
CA GLY A 258 -2.28 2.49 14.18
C GLY A 258 -1.55 3.70 13.60
N PHE A 259 -2.06 4.89 13.86
CA PHE A 259 -1.45 6.13 13.39
C PHE A 259 -0.90 6.97 14.54
N ILE A 260 0.12 7.76 14.20
CA ILE A 260 0.77 8.71 15.11
C ILE A 260 0.75 10.08 14.45
N THR A 261 0.47 11.13 15.23
CA THR A 261 0.85 12.47 14.86
C THR A 261 1.90 12.98 15.82
N ALA A 262 2.93 13.56 15.28
CA ALA A 262 4.00 14.19 16.03
C ALA A 262 4.23 15.60 15.47
N SER A 263 4.91 16.47 16.25
CA SER A 263 5.17 17.84 15.79
C SER A 263 6.27 17.89 14.72
N ILE A 264 6.12 17.08 13.66
CA ILE A 264 7.07 17.01 12.55
C ILE A 264 6.88 18.26 11.69
N LYS A 265 7.92 19.07 11.56
CA LYS A 265 7.89 20.32 10.78
C LYS A 265 8.42 20.14 9.36
N GLU A 266 9.42 19.31 9.19
CA GLU A 266 10.05 19.04 7.90
C GLU A 266 9.50 17.72 7.35
N LEU A 267 8.89 17.75 6.17
CA LEU A 267 8.28 16.57 5.53
C LEU A 267 9.32 15.45 5.30
N GLY A 268 10.55 15.83 4.97
CA GLY A 268 11.65 14.88 4.76
C GLY A 268 12.08 14.06 5.98
N ASP A 269 11.64 14.44 7.19
CA ASP A 269 11.92 13.68 8.40
C ASP A 269 10.98 12.50 8.63
N ALA A 270 9.87 12.44 7.89
CA ALA A 270 8.84 11.40 8.01
C ALA A 270 8.95 10.35 6.87
N LYS A 271 10.09 9.68 6.80
CA LYS A 271 10.33 8.71 5.73
C LYS A 271 9.57 7.40 5.98
N VAL A 272 8.88 6.94 4.95
CA VAL A 272 8.27 5.61 4.92
C VAL A 272 9.37 4.55 4.95
N GLY A 273 9.19 3.50 5.77
CA GLY A 273 10.20 2.46 6.01
C GLY A 273 11.17 2.79 7.14
N ASP A 274 11.10 3.98 7.74
CA ASP A 274 11.91 4.30 8.92
C ASP A 274 11.38 3.57 10.16
N THR A 275 12.28 3.41 11.13
CA THR A 275 11.98 2.83 12.43
C THR A 275 11.82 3.90 13.47
N ILE A 276 10.71 3.88 14.17
CA ILE A 276 10.44 4.72 15.32
C ILE A 276 10.84 3.98 16.60
N THR A 277 11.59 4.67 17.45
CA THR A 277 11.96 4.19 18.79
C THR A 277 11.71 5.28 19.84
N LEU A 278 11.85 4.94 21.13
CA LEU A 278 11.79 5.94 22.21
C LEU A 278 13.14 6.64 22.38
N THR A 279 13.13 7.95 22.60
CA THR A 279 14.35 8.72 22.84
C THR A 279 15.07 8.28 24.12
N GLU A 280 14.33 7.92 25.17
CA GLU A 280 14.90 7.50 26.46
C GLU A 280 15.48 6.08 26.44
N LYS A 281 14.88 5.18 25.64
CA LYS A 281 15.31 3.78 25.48
C LYS A 281 15.37 3.43 24.00
N PRO A 282 16.36 3.92 23.25
CA PRO A 282 16.44 3.67 21.83
C PRO A 282 16.72 2.20 21.52
N ALA A 283 16.12 1.71 20.44
CA ALA A 283 16.48 0.42 19.88
C ALA A 283 17.91 0.47 19.33
N ARG A 284 18.61 -0.65 19.39
CA ARG A 284 20.00 -0.75 18.90
C ARG A 284 20.08 -0.78 17.39
N GLU A 285 19.13 -1.46 16.76
CA GLU A 285 19.10 -1.70 15.31
C GLU A 285 17.72 -1.34 14.75
N PRO A 286 17.67 -0.69 13.57
CA PRO A 286 16.42 -0.42 12.90
C PRO A 286 15.78 -1.73 12.40
N LEU A 287 14.48 -1.68 12.13
CA LEU A 287 13.79 -2.71 11.39
C LEU A 287 14.24 -2.69 9.93
N LYS A 288 14.09 -3.81 9.24
CA LYS A 288 14.33 -3.86 7.80
C LYS A 288 13.33 -2.94 7.09
N GLY A 289 13.84 -1.87 6.52
CA GLY A 289 13.03 -0.93 5.74
C GLY A 289 12.67 -1.46 4.35
N PHE A 290 12.01 -0.63 3.57
CA PHE A 290 11.62 -0.95 2.20
C PHE A 290 12.79 -0.79 1.23
N LYS A 291 12.79 -1.59 0.17
CA LYS A 291 13.74 -1.43 -0.94
C LYS A 291 13.33 -0.19 -1.74
N ASN A 292 14.30 0.68 -2.05
CA ASN A 292 14.05 1.77 -2.97
C ASN A 292 13.79 1.20 -4.37
N ILE A 293 12.65 1.54 -4.94
CA ILE A 293 12.30 1.20 -6.32
C ILE A 293 12.69 2.39 -7.19
N LYS A 294 13.39 2.12 -8.28
CA LYS A 294 13.77 3.16 -9.23
C LYS A 294 12.59 3.46 -10.15
N PRO A 295 12.32 4.75 -10.44
CA PRO A 295 11.34 5.12 -11.44
C PRO A 295 11.68 4.53 -12.81
N MET A 296 10.64 4.17 -13.57
CA MET A 296 10.78 3.59 -14.91
C MET A 296 10.32 4.55 -16.01
N VAL A 297 9.39 5.44 -15.71
CA VAL A 297 8.81 6.41 -16.63
C VAL A 297 9.12 7.83 -16.13
N PHE A 298 9.56 8.69 -17.02
CA PHE A 298 9.90 10.07 -16.70
C PHE A 298 9.12 11.02 -17.57
N CYS A 299 8.59 12.11 -16.99
CA CYS A 299 8.05 13.23 -17.74
C CYS A 299 8.35 14.56 -17.05
N GLY A 300 8.41 15.65 -17.83
CA GLY A 300 8.45 16.99 -17.28
C GLY A 300 7.05 17.47 -16.96
N LEU A 301 6.85 18.02 -15.76
CA LEU A 301 5.63 18.70 -15.34
C LEU A 301 5.89 20.19 -15.20
N TYR A 302 5.13 20.99 -15.94
CA TYR A 302 5.29 22.44 -15.99
C TYR A 302 3.94 23.11 -15.68
N PRO A 303 3.92 24.14 -14.82
CA PRO A 303 2.70 24.91 -14.64
C PRO A 303 2.41 25.74 -15.90
N ILE A 304 1.14 25.86 -16.29
CA ILE A 304 0.74 26.70 -17.44
C ILE A 304 1.14 28.16 -17.20
N ASP A 305 0.93 28.66 -15.96
CA ASP A 305 1.39 29.97 -15.53
C ASP A 305 2.60 29.80 -14.61
N SER A 306 3.71 30.44 -14.97
CA SER A 306 4.98 30.38 -14.23
C SER A 306 4.89 30.86 -12.77
N ASN A 307 3.88 31.66 -12.42
CA ASN A 307 3.64 32.10 -11.06
C ASN A 307 3.31 30.94 -10.11
N PHE A 308 2.82 29.81 -10.62
CA PHE A 308 2.50 28.62 -9.84
C PHE A 308 3.67 27.66 -9.63
N TYR A 309 4.90 28.02 -10.00
CA TYR A 309 6.06 27.14 -9.82
C TYR A 309 6.30 26.75 -8.36
N GLU A 310 6.28 27.71 -7.43
CA GLU A 310 6.46 27.42 -6.01
C GLU A 310 5.31 26.58 -5.44
N GLN A 311 4.08 26.81 -5.90
CA GLN A 311 2.93 25.99 -5.50
C GLN A 311 3.06 24.56 -6.01
N LEU A 312 3.54 24.37 -7.25
CA LEU A 312 3.83 23.04 -7.79
C LEU A 312 4.91 22.32 -6.97
N LYS A 313 5.96 23.03 -6.57
CA LYS A 313 7.01 22.48 -5.70
C LYS A 313 6.45 21.99 -4.36
N GLU A 314 5.69 22.83 -3.66
CA GLU A 314 5.05 22.46 -2.40
C GLU A 314 4.08 21.27 -2.56
N ALA A 315 3.35 21.22 -3.67
CA ALA A 315 2.44 20.13 -4.00
C ALA A 315 3.21 18.82 -4.21
N LEU A 316 4.31 18.84 -4.96
CA LEU A 316 5.19 17.69 -5.17
C LEU A 316 5.82 17.20 -3.85
N GLU A 317 6.26 18.11 -2.98
CA GLU A 317 6.77 17.75 -1.66
C GLU A 317 5.71 17.02 -0.81
N LYS A 318 4.46 17.49 -0.82
CA LYS A 318 3.35 16.85 -0.09
C LYS A 318 2.96 15.51 -0.70
N ILE A 319 2.93 15.40 -2.03
CA ILE A 319 2.63 14.13 -2.70
C ILE A 319 3.76 13.13 -2.47
N SER A 320 5.02 13.54 -2.54
CA SER A 320 6.18 12.66 -2.31
C SER A 320 6.24 12.13 -0.86
N LEU A 321 5.70 12.87 0.12
CA LEU A 321 5.52 12.34 1.46
C LEU A 321 4.54 11.17 1.47
N ASN A 322 3.45 11.32 0.71
CA ASN A 322 2.39 10.33 0.61
C ASN A 322 2.78 9.14 -0.26
N ASP A 323 3.52 9.41 -1.33
CA ASP A 323 4.02 8.42 -2.29
C ASP A 323 5.53 8.59 -2.49
N SER A 324 6.30 7.84 -1.71
CA SER A 324 7.76 7.90 -1.75
C SER A 324 8.38 7.21 -2.98
N SER A 325 7.56 6.72 -3.92
CA SER A 325 8.03 6.17 -5.20
C SER A 325 8.22 7.23 -6.28
N ILE A 326 7.72 8.46 -6.03
CA ILE A 326 7.93 9.60 -6.91
C ILE A 326 9.31 10.19 -6.65
N ASP A 327 10.06 10.36 -7.73
CA ASP A 327 11.30 11.13 -7.74
C ASP A 327 11.09 12.39 -8.57
N TYR A 328 11.64 13.53 -8.14
CA TYR A 328 11.51 14.77 -8.89
C TYR A 328 12.73 15.67 -8.72
N GLU A 329 13.12 16.33 -9.79
CA GLU A 329 14.19 17.28 -9.84
C GLU A 329 13.76 18.54 -10.61
N ALA A 330 14.28 19.69 -10.20
CA ALA A 330 13.98 20.93 -10.90
C ALA A 330 14.53 20.90 -12.32
N GLU A 331 13.71 21.27 -13.29
CA GLU A 331 14.06 21.32 -14.71
C GLU A 331 13.68 22.67 -15.31
N ASN A 332 14.45 23.13 -16.29
CA ASN A 332 14.17 24.34 -17.04
C ASN A 332 14.09 24.04 -18.53
N SER A 333 12.94 24.30 -19.13
CA SER A 333 12.71 24.17 -20.56
C SER A 333 12.73 25.54 -21.23
N ALA A 334 13.47 25.67 -22.35
CA ALA A 334 13.48 26.90 -23.13
C ALA A 334 12.08 27.29 -23.64
N ALA A 335 11.19 26.34 -23.85
CA ALA A 335 9.84 26.57 -24.36
C ALA A 335 8.77 26.72 -23.28
N LEU A 336 8.90 25.97 -22.15
CA LEU A 336 7.89 25.87 -21.11
C LEU A 336 8.28 26.58 -19.80
N GLY A 337 9.52 27.05 -19.69
CA GLY A 337 10.03 27.71 -18.49
C GLY A 337 10.44 26.72 -17.40
N PHE A 338 10.27 27.13 -16.14
CA PHE A 338 10.63 26.33 -14.97
C PHE A 338 9.56 25.29 -14.64
N GLY A 339 9.99 24.06 -14.36
CA GLY A 339 9.15 22.94 -13.99
C GLY A 339 9.96 21.87 -13.25
N PHE A 340 9.44 20.66 -13.25
CA PHE A 340 10.08 19.52 -12.61
C PHE A 340 10.09 18.33 -13.54
N ARG A 341 11.24 17.67 -13.63
CA ARG A 341 11.35 16.34 -14.21
C ARG A 341 10.96 15.34 -13.13
N CYS A 342 9.89 14.61 -13.38
CA CYS A 342 9.34 13.64 -12.42
C CYS A 342 9.51 12.22 -12.93
N GLY A 343 9.86 11.31 -12.00
CA GLY A 343 9.99 9.89 -12.25
C GLY A 343 8.84 9.12 -11.59
N PHE A 344 8.29 8.14 -12.31
CA PHE A 344 7.12 7.36 -11.93
C PHE A 344 7.36 5.86 -12.14
N LEU A 345 6.59 5.00 -11.45
CA LEU A 345 6.69 3.56 -11.59
C LEU A 345 6.10 3.05 -12.91
N GLY A 346 5.09 3.72 -13.45
CA GLY A 346 4.43 3.38 -14.70
C GLY A 346 3.59 4.52 -15.25
N LEU A 347 2.93 4.28 -16.39
CA LEU A 347 2.11 5.30 -17.06
C LEU A 347 0.85 5.64 -16.27
N LEU A 348 0.18 4.65 -15.70
CA LEU A 348 -1.01 4.88 -14.87
C LEU A 348 -0.64 5.66 -13.61
N HIS A 349 0.49 5.34 -12.98
CA HIS A 349 1.01 6.09 -11.84
C HIS A 349 1.23 7.57 -12.20
N MET A 350 1.87 7.85 -13.34
CA MET A 350 2.08 9.21 -13.84
C MET A 350 0.76 9.97 -14.05
N GLU A 351 -0.23 9.34 -14.69
CA GLU A 351 -1.54 9.95 -14.92
C GLU A 351 -2.25 10.31 -13.62
N ILE A 352 -2.24 9.39 -12.66
CA ILE A 352 -2.87 9.58 -11.36
C ILE A 352 -2.21 10.71 -10.58
N ILE A 353 -0.88 10.75 -10.54
CA ILE A 353 -0.16 11.82 -9.84
C ILE A 353 -0.43 13.19 -10.48
N LYS A 354 -0.43 13.26 -11.83
CA LYS A 354 -0.81 14.48 -12.52
C LYS A 354 -2.23 14.93 -12.15
N GLU A 355 -3.18 14.01 -12.21
CA GLU A 355 -4.57 14.29 -11.87
C GLU A 355 -4.75 14.71 -10.41
N ARG A 356 -4.01 14.12 -9.48
CA ARG A 356 -3.98 14.54 -8.07
C ARG A 356 -3.43 15.94 -7.90
N LEU A 357 -2.33 16.28 -8.57
CA LEU A 357 -1.76 17.64 -8.58
C LEU A 357 -2.78 18.66 -9.07
N GLU A 358 -3.51 18.34 -10.14
CA GLU A 358 -4.53 19.22 -10.71
C GLU A 358 -5.74 19.38 -9.78
N ARG A 359 -6.26 18.29 -9.21
CA ARG A 359 -7.49 18.31 -8.38
C ARG A 359 -7.26 18.75 -6.94
N GLU A 360 -6.23 18.18 -6.27
CA GLU A 360 -5.99 18.42 -4.84
C GLU A 360 -5.35 19.81 -4.59
N PHE A 361 -4.53 20.27 -5.54
CA PHE A 361 -3.78 21.54 -5.41
C PHE A 361 -4.23 22.63 -6.36
N ASN A 362 -5.29 22.39 -7.16
CA ASN A 362 -5.85 23.33 -8.12
C ASN A 362 -4.78 23.90 -9.07
N LEU A 363 -3.91 23.03 -9.57
CA LEU A 363 -2.86 23.35 -10.53
C LEU A 363 -3.32 23.04 -11.96
N SER A 364 -2.89 23.84 -12.92
CA SER A 364 -3.04 23.54 -14.35
C SER A 364 -1.67 23.21 -14.93
N LEU A 365 -1.47 21.97 -15.39
CA LEU A 365 -0.16 21.42 -15.71
C LEU A 365 -0.04 21.01 -17.18
N ILE A 366 1.12 21.27 -17.76
CA ILE A 366 1.57 20.69 -19.02
C ILE A 366 2.50 19.51 -18.64
N ALA A 367 2.17 18.33 -19.14
CA ALA A 367 3.05 17.16 -19.07
C ALA A 367 3.72 16.95 -20.43
N THR A 368 5.03 16.73 -20.42
CA THR A 368 5.74 16.33 -21.65
C THR A 368 5.43 14.88 -22.00
N SER A 369 5.79 14.45 -23.21
CA SER A 369 5.72 13.03 -23.56
C SER A 369 6.54 12.19 -22.59
N PRO A 370 6.01 11.07 -22.09
CA PRO A 370 6.75 10.19 -21.20
C PRO A 370 7.96 9.58 -21.91
N THR A 371 9.06 9.46 -21.16
CA THR A 371 10.32 8.85 -21.60
C THR A 371 10.70 7.76 -20.63
N VAL A 372 11.55 6.83 -21.07
CA VAL A 372 12.11 5.76 -20.24
C VAL A 372 13.62 5.89 -20.13
N VAL A 373 14.21 5.23 -19.15
CA VAL A 373 15.67 5.15 -19.02
C VAL A 373 16.20 4.13 -20.02
N TYR A 374 17.18 4.56 -20.81
CA TYR A 374 17.91 3.68 -21.73
C TYR A 374 19.25 3.30 -21.13
N GLU A 375 19.53 2.02 -21.11
CA GLU A 375 20.83 1.48 -20.69
C GLU A 375 21.62 1.08 -21.91
N LEU A 376 22.71 1.82 -22.21
CA LEU A 376 23.60 1.52 -23.33
C LEU A 376 24.82 0.73 -22.80
N SER A 377 25.01 -0.48 -23.28
CA SER A 377 26.24 -1.24 -22.97
C SER A 377 27.37 -0.83 -23.91
N LEU A 378 28.63 -0.95 -23.42
CA LEU A 378 29.83 -0.69 -24.21
C LEU A 378 29.92 -1.57 -25.46
N ILE A 379 29.30 -2.76 -25.46
CA ILE A 379 29.22 -3.65 -26.63
C ILE A 379 28.49 -2.94 -27.79
N HIS A 380 27.41 -2.22 -27.51
CA HIS A 380 26.66 -1.49 -28.53
C HIS A 380 27.42 -0.24 -29.05
N ILE A 381 28.37 0.27 -28.27
CA ILE A 381 29.12 1.49 -28.61
C ILE A 381 30.49 1.13 -29.22
N SER A 382 31.16 0.10 -28.71
CA SER A 382 32.56 -0.23 -29.02
C SER A 382 32.77 -1.28 -30.12
N GLU A 383 31.73 -2.02 -30.50
CA GLU A 383 31.77 -2.83 -31.72
C GLU A 383 31.00 -2.16 -32.85
N PRO A 384 31.62 -1.35 -33.68
CA PRO A 384 31.06 -0.96 -34.97
C PRO A 384 31.10 -2.18 -35.87
N THR A 385 30.38 -3.24 -35.47
CA THR A 385 30.31 -4.46 -36.24
C THR A 385 29.58 -4.15 -37.53
N ARG A 386 30.33 -4.30 -38.60
CA ARG A 386 29.84 -4.56 -39.95
C ARG A 386 28.49 -3.92 -40.25
N ARG A 387 28.50 -2.70 -40.80
CA ARG A 387 27.42 -2.06 -41.59
C ARG A 387 26.02 -2.73 -41.42
N THR A 388 25.49 -2.77 -40.23
CA THR A 388 24.05 -2.95 -40.05
C THR A 388 23.42 -1.56 -40.08
N PRO A 389 22.38 -1.36 -40.86
CA PRO A 389 21.72 -0.06 -40.96
C PRO A 389 21.27 0.41 -39.58
N ILE A 390 21.43 1.68 -39.29
CA ILE A 390 21.00 2.37 -38.05
C ILE A 390 19.52 2.11 -37.70
N SER A 391 18.71 1.69 -38.68
CA SER A 391 17.33 1.27 -38.46
C SER A 391 17.15 0.06 -37.54
N TYR A 392 18.16 -0.77 -37.31
CA TYR A 392 18.09 -1.88 -36.36
C TYR A 392 18.33 -1.46 -34.90
N ALA A 393 19.07 -0.40 -34.69
CA ALA A 393 19.29 0.15 -33.35
C ALA A 393 18.04 0.81 -32.76
N VAL A 394 17.12 1.25 -33.62
CA VAL A 394 15.85 1.89 -33.20
C VAL A 394 14.78 0.86 -32.79
N PHE A 395 14.92 -0.39 -33.23
CA PHE A 395 13.96 -1.45 -32.88
C PHE A 395 14.37 -2.32 -31.69
N CYS A 396 15.58 -2.13 -31.16
CA CYS A 396 16.04 -2.72 -29.91
C CYS A 396 15.97 -1.74 -28.72
N LEU A 397 15.32 -0.60 -28.93
CA LEU A 397 15.08 0.41 -27.90
C LEU A 397 13.65 0.29 -27.39
#